data_b093465c1c114df6babad890350d9d25
#
_entry.id   b093465c1c114df6babad890350d9d25
#
_cell.length_a   1.000
_cell.length_b   1.000
_cell.length_c   1.000
_cell.angle_alpha   90.00
_cell.angle_beta   90.00
_cell.angle_gamma   90.00
#
_symmetry.space_group_name_H-M   'P 1'
#
loop_
_entity.id
_entity.type
_entity.pdbx_description
1 polymer ?
#
loop_
_entity_poly.entity_id
_entity_poly.type
_entity_poly.pdbx_seq_one_letter_code
_entity_poly.pdbx_strand_id
1 'polypeptide(L)'
;MLESYLDNVRENAPLVHNITNYVTANDVANAILAVGASPIMSDEPEEVADITRICDGLNINIGTLDKQSIRAMHLAGKRAMELGHTLLLDPVGAGASKLRTETADTLMEKLHFTAIRGNISEIKALCLGSTTTKGVDADAADAVTEANLVDMIAFAKSCAQSCGSVIAITGAIDLVADADACYVIRNGRKEMSSITGTGCQLSGVMTAFLAANPGHALAAAAAAVAAMGLAGEIAMEYMTEGDGNATYRNRIIDALYHITAERMNRGERIEIR
;
A
#
# COMPACT_ATOMS: atom_id res chain seq x y z
N MET A 1 10.35 -6.34 -16.41
CA MET A 1 9.62 -7.52 -15.86
C MET A 1 8.25 -7.10 -15.33
N LEU A 2 8.14 -5.98 -14.63
CA LEU A 2 6.88 -5.47 -14.04
C LEU A 2 6.29 -4.26 -14.79
N GLU A 3 6.88 -3.84 -15.90
CA GLU A 3 6.52 -2.64 -16.67
C GLU A 3 5.09 -2.67 -17.22
N SER A 4 4.62 -3.83 -17.68
CA SER A 4 3.27 -3.98 -18.26
C SER A 4 2.16 -3.71 -17.24
N TYR A 5 2.42 -3.88 -15.95
CA TYR A 5 1.43 -3.62 -14.91
C TYR A 5 1.08 -2.14 -14.78
N LEU A 6 2.04 -1.23 -15.03
CA LEU A 6 1.79 0.20 -15.10
C LEU A 6 1.00 0.58 -16.36
N ASP A 7 1.35 -0.02 -17.50
CA ASP A 7 0.64 0.24 -18.76
C ASP A 7 -0.83 -0.17 -18.63
N ASN A 8 -1.11 -1.32 -18.01
CA ASN A 8 -2.47 -1.76 -17.73
C ASN A 8 -3.25 -0.77 -16.82
N VAL A 9 -2.59 -0.15 -15.83
CA VAL A 9 -3.23 0.92 -15.01
C VAL A 9 -3.65 2.08 -15.89
N ARG A 10 -2.78 2.54 -16.79
CA ARG A 10 -3.04 3.69 -17.66
C ARG A 10 -4.08 3.40 -18.74
N GLU A 11 -4.09 2.18 -19.26
CA GLU A 11 -5.05 1.76 -20.29
C GLU A 11 -6.45 1.56 -19.71
N ASN A 12 -6.55 0.95 -18.51
CA ASN A 12 -7.83 0.65 -17.89
C ASN A 12 -8.36 1.79 -17.01
N ALA A 13 -7.49 2.71 -16.54
CA ALA A 13 -7.81 3.84 -15.68
C ALA A 13 -8.78 3.47 -14.52
N PRO A 14 -8.46 2.44 -13.68
CA PRO A 14 -9.38 1.91 -12.69
C PRO A 14 -9.86 2.98 -11.71
N LEU A 15 -11.13 2.88 -11.32
CA LEU A 15 -11.72 3.75 -10.32
C LEU A 15 -11.48 3.14 -8.92
N VAL A 16 -10.78 3.87 -8.06
CA VAL A 16 -10.38 3.40 -6.72
C VAL A 16 -11.16 4.15 -5.65
N HIS A 17 -11.99 3.43 -4.91
CA HIS A 17 -12.62 3.93 -3.70
C HIS A 17 -11.61 3.95 -2.56
N ASN A 18 -11.48 5.08 -1.86
CA ASN A 18 -10.57 5.25 -0.74
C ASN A 18 -11.31 5.66 0.52
N ILE A 19 -11.30 4.78 1.53
CA ILE A 19 -11.56 5.13 2.91
C ILE A 19 -10.19 5.26 3.56
N THR A 20 -9.65 6.48 3.56
CA THR A 20 -8.28 6.74 4.00
C THR A 20 -8.23 7.81 5.08
N ASN A 21 -7.07 7.99 5.69
CA ASN A 21 -6.90 8.97 6.75
C ASN A 21 -6.88 10.42 6.21
N TYR A 22 -7.46 11.34 6.98
CA TYR A 22 -7.60 12.75 6.57
C TYR A 22 -6.25 13.49 6.48
N VAL A 23 -5.19 12.97 7.10
CA VAL A 23 -3.86 13.59 7.06
C VAL A 23 -3.26 13.53 5.65
N THR A 24 -3.56 12.45 4.91
CA THR A 24 -2.90 12.14 3.63
C THR A 24 -3.88 12.01 2.46
N ALA A 25 -5.18 12.19 2.68
CA ALA A 25 -6.23 11.95 1.68
C ALA A 25 -5.96 12.67 0.34
N ASN A 26 -5.55 13.94 0.37
CA ASN A 26 -5.24 14.70 -0.84
C ASN A 26 -4.04 14.12 -1.61
N ASP A 27 -2.98 13.75 -0.90
CA ASP A 27 -1.77 13.18 -1.51
C ASP A 27 -2.05 11.78 -2.09
N VAL A 28 -2.88 10.96 -1.41
CA VAL A 28 -3.34 9.66 -1.93
C VAL A 28 -4.10 9.83 -3.24
N ALA A 29 -5.04 10.78 -3.29
CA ALA A 29 -5.78 11.07 -4.51
C ALA A 29 -4.86 11.50 -5.65
N ASN A 30 -3.91 12.42 -5.41
CA ASN A 30 -2.97 12.87 -6.43
C ASN A 30 -2.00 11.77 -6.89
N ALA A 31 -1.56 10.87 -6.00
CA ALA A 31 -0.71 9.74 -6.37
C ALA A 31 -1.45 8.73 -7.27
N ILE A 32 -2.73 8.46 -6.99
CA ILE A 32 -3.59 7.61 -7.84
C ILE A 32 -3.78 8.26 -9.22
N LEU A 33 -4.07 9.57 -9.27
CA LEU A 33 -4.17 10.29 -10.55
C LEU A 33 -2.84 10.26 -11.33
N ALA A 34 -1.72 10.41 -10.63
CA ALA A 34 -0.40 10.42 -11.27
C ALA A 34 -0.07 9.11 -11.99
N VAL A 35 -0.47 7.96 -11.46
CA VAL A 35 -0.25 6.67 -12.14
C VAL A 35 -1.27 6.37 -13.25
N GLY A 36 -2.28 7.24 -13.45
CA GLY A 36 -3.28 7.11 -14.51
C GLY A 36 -4.60 6.46 -14.09
N ALA A 37 -4.81 6.26 -12.80
CA ALA A 37 -6.08 5.77 -12.24
C ALA A 37 -6.96 6.94 -11.74
N SER A 38 -8.17 6.65 -11.27
CA SER A 38 -9.14 7.64 -10.82
C SER A 38 -9.54 7.39 -9.35
N PRO A 39 -9.36 8.34 -8.42
CA PRO A 39 -9.74 8.17 -7.02
C PRO A 39 -11.15 8.69 -6.73
N ILE A 40 -11.87 8.00 -5.84
CA ILE A 40 -13.01 8.55 -5.11
C ILE A 40 -12.69 8.47 -3.62
N MET A 41 -12.82 9.61 -2.92
CA MET A 41 -12.62 9.71 -1.48
C MET A 41 -14.01 9.79 -0.82
N SER A 42 -14.42 8.71 -0.14
CA SER A 42 -15.72 8.66 0.55
C SER A 42 -15.63 7.75 1.76
N ASP A 43 -16.13 8.21 2.91
CA ASP A 43 -16.16 7.49 4.18
C ASP A 43 -17.50 7.64 4.92
N GLU A 44 -18.55 8.19 4.25
CA GLU A 44 -19.88 8.30 4.80
C GLU A 44 -20.63 6.96 4.73
N PRO A 45 -21.02 6.34 5.88
CA PRO A 45 -21.64 5.03 5.90
C PRO A 45 -22.91 4.89 5.06
N GLU A 46 -23.63 6.00 4.78
CA GLU A 46 -24.87 5.97 4.02
C GLU A 46 -24.65 5.93 2.50
N GLU A 47 -23.43 6.27 2.01
CA GLU A 47 -23.12 6.27 0.57
C GLU A 47 -22.04 5.26 0.15
N VAL A 48 -21.17 4.81 1.07
CA VAL A 48 -19.99 4.00 0.70
C VAL A 48 -20.31 2.74 -0.10
N ALA A 49 -21.47 2.11 0.12
CA ALA A 49 -21.88 0.93 -0.64
C ALA A 49 -22.19 1.28 -2.12
N ASP A 50 -22.77 2.44 -2.38
CA ASP A 50 -23.04 2.91 -3.73
C ASP A 50 -21.77 3.35 -4.45
N ILE A 51 -20.87 4.02 -3.73
CA ILE A 51 -19.54 4.40 -4.25
C ILE A 51 -18.73 3.15 -4.56
N THR A 52 -18.65 2.17 -3.65
CA THR A 52 -17.94 0.90 -3.89
C THR A 52 -18.48 0.19 -5.13
N ARG A 53 -19.79 0.24 -5.36
CA ARG A 53 -20.44 -0.43 -6.50
C ARG A 53 -19.95 0.06 -7.87
N ILE A 54 -19.56 1.31 -7.99
CA ILE A 54 -19.10 1.90 -9.26
C ILE A 54 -17.58 1.88 -9.41
N CYS A 55 -16.84 1.43 -8.37
CA CYS A 55 -15.38 1.37 -8.36
C CYS A 55 -14.88 -0.05 -8.72
N ASP A 56 -13.60 -0.15 -9.09
CA ASP A 56 -12.92 -1.39 -9.44
C ASP A 56 -12.11 -1.95 -8.25
N GLY A 57 -11.76 -1.09 -7.28
CA GLY A 57 -11.02 -1.46 -6.08
C GLY A 57 -11.33 -0.57 -4.88
N LEU A 58 -11.08 -1.11 -3.69
CA LEU A 58 -11.28 -0.44 -2.40
C LEU A 58 -9.99 -0.45 -1.59
N ASN A 59 -9.51 0.74 -1.22
CA ASN A 59 -8.42 0.96 -0.29
C ASN A 59 -8.98 1.34 1.09
N ILE A 60 -8.69 0.53 2.12
CA ILE A 60 -9.05 0.78 3.51
C ILE A 60 -7.78 1.09 4.31
N ASN A 61 -7.69 2.30 4.87
CA ASN A 61 -6.59 2.77 5.70
C ASN A 61 -7.11 3.22 7.06
N ILE A 62 -6.58 2.62 8.14
CA ILE A 62 -7.05 2.86 9.51
C ILE A 62 -6.26 3.94 10.27
N GLY A 63 -5.60 4.85 9.56
CA GLY A 63 -4.70 5.86 10.16
C GLY A 63 -5.39 6.89 11.06
N THR A 64 -6.66 7.22 10.79
CA THR A 64 -7.46 8.15 11.61
C THR A 64 -8.87 7.58 11.78
N LEU A 65 -9.06 6.80 12.84
CA LEU A 65 -10.30 6.09 13.09
C LEU A 65 -11.28 6.93 13.91
N ASP A 66 -12.55 6.85 13.49
CA ASP A 66 -13.71 7.20 14.30
C ASP A 66 -14.82 6.15 14.10
N LYS A 67 -15.93 6.29 14.82
CA LYS A 67 -17.02 5.30 14.79
C LYS A 67 -17.69 5.21 13.41
N GLN A 68 -17.75 6.31 12.67
CA GLN A 68 -18.40 6.37 11.35
C GLN A 68 -17.48 5.75 10.31
N SER A 69 -16.21 6.12 10.30
CA SER A 69 -15.23 5.54 9.37
C SER A 69 -15.08 4.02 9.55
N ILE A 70 -15.07 3.51 10.80
CA ILE A 70 -15.05 2.06 11.07
C ILE A 70 -16.30 1.38 10.48
N ARG A 71 -17.50 1.97 10.69
CA ARG A 71 -18.75 1.46 10.11
C ARG A 71 -18.70 1.48 8.58
N ALA A 72 -18.22 2.57 8.00
CA ALA A 72 -18.06 2.71 6.55
C ALA A 72 -17.13 1.64 5.96
N MET A 73 -15.97 1.38 6.60
CA MET A 73 -15.02 0.35 6.19
C MET A 73 -15.66 -1.04 6.11
N HIS A 74 -16.47 -1.41 7.10
CA HIS A 74 -17.20 -2.70 7.08
C HIS A 74 -18.26 -2.77 5.98
N LEU A 75 -19.02 -1.69 5.77
CA LEU A 75 -20.07 -1.64 4.74
C LEU A 75 -19.48 -1.68 3.33
N ALA A 76 -18.47 -0.84 3.07
CA ALA A 76 -17.76 -0.81 1.79
C ALA A 76 -17.05 -2.14 1.52
N GLY A 77 -16.33 -2.67 2.52
CA GLY A 77 -15.61 -3.95 2.38
C GLY A 77 -16.55 -5.12 2.07
N LYS A 78 -17.68 -5.22 2.77
CA LYS A 78 -18.71 -6.21 2.47
C LYS A 78 -19.21 -6.06 1.03
N ARG A 79 -19.50 -4.83 0.61
CA ARG A 79 -20.00 -4.56 -0.74
C ARG A 79 -18.96 -4.91 -1.80
N ALA A 80 -17.70 -4.59 -1.57
CA ALA A 80 -16.60 -4.93 -2.48
C ALA A 80 -16.45 -6.47 -2.63
N MET A 81 -16.55 -7.24 -1.54
CA MET A 81 -16.53 -8.71 -1.61
C MET A 81 -17.70 -9.28 -2.41
N GLU A 82 -18.92 -8.74 -2.21
CA GLU A 82 -20.12 -9.16 -2.97
C GLU A 82 -19.94 -8.96 -4.48
N LEU A 83 -19.15 -7.97 -4.87
CA LEU A 83 -18.88 -7.61 -6.27
C LEU A 83 -17.61 -8.29 -6.83
N GLY A 84 -16.80 -8.94 -5.98
CA GLY A 84 -15.52 -9.52 -6.37
C GLY A 84 -14.45 -8.46 -6.69
N HIS A 85 -14.56 -7.27 -6.09
CA HIS A 85 -13.60 -6.20 -6.28
C HIS A 85 -12.30 -6.44 -5.51
N THR A 86 -11.22 -5.83 -5.97
CA THR A 86 -9.95 -5.77 -5.26
C THR A 86 -10.09 -5.00 -3.95
N LEU A 87 -9.61 -5.58 -2.84
CA LEU A 87 -9.55 -4.94 -1.52
C LEU A 87 -8.10 -4.87 -1.04
N LEU A 88 -7.71 -3.69 -0.54
CA LEU A 88 -6.43 -3.48 0.13
C LEU A 88 -6.66 -2.97 1.55
N LEU A 89 -5.92 -3.53 2.52
CA LEU A 89 -5.84 -3.04 3.89
C LEU A 89 -4.48 -2.38 4.14
N ASP A 90 -4.52 -1.15 4.64
CA ASP A 90 -3.37 -0.43 5.21
C ASP A 90 -3.60 -0.27 6.72
N PRO A 91 -3.06 -1.18 7.56
CA PRO A 91 -3.34 -1.25 8.99
C PRO A 91 -2.49 -0.25 9.79
N VAL A 92 -2.48 1.01 9.39
CA VAL A 92 -1.66 2.07 9.99
C VAL A 92 -1.76 2.09 11.50
N GLY A 93 -0.63 1.80 12.16
CA GLY A 93 -0.53 1.82 13.62
C GLY A 93 -1.23 0.65 14.33
N ALA A 94 -1.50 -0.46 13.64
CA ALA A 94 -1.87 -1.70 14.29
C ALA A 94 -0.79 -2.09 15.30
N GLY A 95 -1.20 -2.52 16.51
CA GLY A 95 -0.33 -2.76 17.65
C GLY A 95 -0.01 -1.52 18.50
N ALA A 96 -0.19 -0.29 17.99
CA ALA A 96 0.08 0.93 18.73
C ALA A 96 -1.08 1.34 19.66
N SER A 97 -2.31 0.96 19.34
CA SER A 97 -3.46 1.17 20.22
C SER A 97 -4.47 0.04 20.12
N LYS A 98 -5.21 -0.18 21.20
CA LYS A 98 -6.27 -1.20 21.26
C LYS A 98 -7.29 -1.01 20.13
N LEU A 99 -7.77 0.23 19.91
CA LEU A 99 -8.77 0.52 18.89
C LEU A 99 -8.28 0.13 17.48
N ARG A 100 -7.04 0.47 17.13
CA ARG A 100 -6.48 0.17 15.80
C ARG A 100 -6.30 -1.33 15.60
N THR A 101 -5.77 -2.02 16.62
CA THR A 101 -5.57 -3.46 16.55
C THR A 101 -6.90 -4.19 16.42
N GLU A 102 -7.88 -3.90 17.30
CA GLU A 102 -9.20 -4.52 17.24
C GLU A 102 -9.96 -4.20 15.92
N THR A 103 -9.77 -3.00 15.38
CA THR A 103 -10.37 -2.64 14.09
C THR A 103 -9.74 -3.45 12.95
N ALA A 104 -8.40 -3.55 12.91
CA ALA A 104 -7.71 -4.35 11.90
C ALA A 104 -8.11 -5.83 12.01
N ASP A 105 -8.12 -6.39 13.20
CA ASP A 105 -8.51 -7.80 13.47
C ASP A 105 -9.95 -8.06 12.99
N THR A 106 -10.91 -7.19 13.36
CA THR A 106 -12.31 -7.36 12.96
C THR A 106 -12.54 -7.17 11.45
N LEU A 107 -11.74 -6.32 10.80
CA LEU A 107 -11.76 -6.21 9.34
C LEU A 107 -11.23 -7.49 8.70
N MET A 108 -10.11 -8.04 9.17
CA MET A 108 -9.54 -9.28 8.64
C MET A 108 -10.41 -10.51 8.90
N GLU A 109 -11.14 -10.57 10.02
CA GLU A 109 -12.09 -11.65 10.31
C GLU A 109 -13.30 -11.66 9.36
N LYS A 110 -13.73 -10.49 8.90
CA LYS A 110 -14.99 -10.33 8.14
C LYS A 110 -14.79 -10.12 6.65
N LEU A 111 -13.61 -9.69 6.23
CA LEU A 111 -13.29 -9.31 4.86
C LEU A 111 -12.10 -10.12 4.34
N HIS A 112 -12.14 -10.46 3.05
CA HIS A 112 -11.02 -11.08 2.35
C HIS A 112 -10.28 -10.02 1.54
N PHE A 113 -9.09 -9.66 1.99
CA PHE A 113 -8.25 -8.69 1.32
C PHE A 113 -7.42 -9.34 0.20
N THR A 114 -7.34 -8.68 -0.95
CA THR A 114 -6.43 -9.07 -2.03
C THR A 114 -4.98 -8.84 -1.59
N ALA A 115 -4.73 -7.73 -0.90
CA ALA A 115 -3.42 -7.39 -0.35
C ALA A 115 -3.53 -6.67 0.99
N ILE A 116 -2.53 -6.85 1.85
CA ILE A 116 -2.33 -6.13 3.10
C ILE A 116 -0.96 -5.48 3.02
N ARG A 117 -0.89 -4.16 3.18
CA ARG A 117 0.36 -3.40 3.11
C ARG A 117 0.62 -2.68 4.43
N GLY A 118 1.77 -2.89 5.03
CA GLY A 118 2.18 -2.22 6.26
C GLY A 118 3.69 -2.18 6.43
N ASN A 119 4.18 -1.50 7.48
CA ASN A 119 5.55 -1.69 7.92
C ASN A 119 5.68 -3.05 8.66
N ILE A 120 6.91 -3.45 8.95
CA ILE A 120 7.17 -4.76 9.59
C ILE A 120 6.47 -4.90 10.95
N SER A 121 6.39 -3.82 11.75
CA SER A 121 5.76 -3.85 13.06
C SER A 121 4.24 -3.99 12.97
N GLU A 122 3.61 -3.32 12.00
CA GLU A 122 2.17 -3.44 11.71
C GLU A 122 1.82 -4.86 11.24
N ILE A 123 2.59 -5.42 10.32
CA ILE A 123 2.36 -6.79 9.82
C ILE A 123 2.60 -7.83 10.93
N LYS A 124 3.64 -7.66 11.78
CA LYS A 124 3.85 -8.52 12.95
C LYS A 124 2.67 -8.45 13.93
N ALA A 125 2.13 -7.26 14.18
CA ALA A 125 0.97 -7.10 15.06
C ALA A 125 -0.24 -7.89 14.57
N LEU A 126 -0.51 -7.87 13.26
CA LEU A 126 -1.61 -8.63 12.65
C LEU A 126 -1.38 -10.14 12.65
N CYS A 127 -0.18 -10.58 12.24
CA CYS A 127 0.08 -12.00 12.02
C CYS A 127 0.44 -12.77 13.29
N LEU A 128 1.02 -12.09 14.30
CA LEU A 128 1.50 -12.70 15.54
C LEU A 128 0.70 -12.27 16.78
N GLY A 129 -0.25 -11.33 16.64
CA GLY A 129 -0.99 -10.78 17.77
C GLY A 129 -0.13 -9.96 18.73
N SER A 130 0.96 -9.35 18.26
CA SER A 130 1.91 -8.59 19.08
C SER A 130 1.39 -7.18 19.39
N THR A 131 1.50 -6.76 20.67
CA THR A 131 1.12 -5.41 21.14
C THR A 131 2.32 -4.48 21.30
N THR A 132 3.45 -4.76 20.65
CA THR A 132 4.74 -4.08 20.91
C THR A 132 5.11 -2.95 19.95
N THR A 133 4.19 -2.50 19.10
CA THR A 133 4.49 -1.40 18.17
C THR A 133 4.54 -0.04 18.90
N LYS A 134 5.61 0.73 18.67
CA LYS A 134 5.76 2.09 19.18
C LYS A 134 5.34 3.10 18.12
N GLY A 135 4.06 3.49 18.12
CA GLY A 135 3.55 4.50 17.20
C GLY A 135 3.35 3.99 15.76
N VAL A 136 3.52 4.88 14.79
CA VAL A 136 3.32 4.63 13.34
C VAL A 136 4.61 4.19 12.65
N ASP A 137 5.76 4.40 13.30
CA ASP A 137 7.06 4.01 12.78
C ASP A 137 7.43 2.59 13.26
N ALA A 138 8.01 1.80 12.36
CA ALA A 138 8.55 0.48 12.71
C ALA A 138 9.66 0.63 13.76
N ASP A 139 9.72 -0.31 14.73
CA ASP A 139 10.88 -0.38 15.61
C ASP A 139 12.13 -0.66 14.74
N ALA A 140 13.18 0.13 14.90
CA ALA A 140 14.41 -0.04 14.14
C ALA A 140 15.05 -1.42 14.33
N ALA A 141 14.77 -2.07 15.47
CA ALA A 141 15.22 -3.45 15.73
C ALA A 141 14.50 -4.50 14.87
N ASP A 142 13.32 -4.18 14.34
CA ASP A 142 12.51 -5.08 13.51
C ASP A 142 12.77 -4.90 12.00
N ALA A 143 13.52 -3.88 11.61
CA ALA A 143 13.72 -3.54 10.19
C ALA A 143 14.22 -4.72 9.36
N VAL A 144 13.68 -4.87 8.14
CA VAL A 144 14.18 -5.83 7.15
C VAL A 144 15.57 -5.38 6.68
N THR A 145 16.56 -6.25 6.85
CA THR A 145 17.97 -6.01 6.50
C THR A 145 18.52 -7.21 5.74
N GLU A 146 19.65 -7.05 5.07
CA GLU A 146 20.32 -8.19 4.40
C GLU A 146 20.67 -9.32 5.39
N ALA A 147 20.94 -9.00 6.66
CA ALA A 147 21.30 -9.99 7.69
C ALA A 147 20.14 -10.89 8.11
N ASN A 148 18.89 -10.40 8.09
CA ASN A 148 17.71 -11.15 8.48
C ASN A 148 16.75 -11.46 7.29
N LEU A 149 17.19 -11.21 6.06
CA LEU A 149 16.35 -11.26 4.86
C LEU A 149 15.66 -12.62 4.69
N VAL A 150 16.38 -13.71 4.90
CA VAL A 150 15.85 -15.08 4.73
C VAL A 150 14.70 -15.33 5.71
N ASP A 151 14.87 -14.95 6.97
CA ASP A 151 13.84 -15.13 8.00
C ASP A 151 12.64 -14.25 7.75
N MET A 152 12.86 -13.02 7.26
CA MET A 152 11.78 -12.08 6.95
C MET A 152 10.99 -12.50 5.70
N ILE A 153 11.62 -13.10 4.70
CA ILE A 153 10.93 -13.71 3.56
C ILE A 153 10.06 -14.88 4.03
N ALA A 154 10.59 -15.76 4.86
CA ALA A 154 9.81 -16.89 5.41
C ALA A 154 8.61 -16.38 6.24
N PHE A 155 8.81 -15.34 7.06
CA PHE A 155 7.74 -14.68 7.81
C PHE A 155 6.67 -14.09 6.88
N ALA A 156 7.05 -13.33 5.84
CA ALA A 156 6.12 -12.72 4.90
C ALA A 156 5.27 -13.78 4.18
N LYS A 157 5.88 -14.87 3.70
CA LYS A 157 5.17 -16.00 3.08
C LYS A 157 4.22 -16.69 4.05
N SER A 158 4.64 -16.93 5.30
CA SER A 158 3.79 -17.52 6.33
C SER A 158 2.58 -16.64 6.65
N CYS A 159 2.77 -15.31 6.76
CA CYS A 159 1.68 -14.36 6.91
C CYS A 159 0.72 -14.40 5.72
N ALA A 160 1.25 -14.38 4.50
CA ALA A 160 0.44 -14.44 3.28
C ALA A 160 -0.41 -15.71 3.23
N GLN A 161 0.18 -16.86 3.57
CA GLN A 161 -0.54 -18.13 3.64
C GLN A 161 -1.65 -18.11 4.69
N SER A 162 -1.37 -17.55 5.87
CA SER A 162 -2.34 -17.50 6.98
C SER A 162 -3.50 -16.54 6.70
N CYS A 163 -3.24 -15.41 6.03
CA CYS A 163 -4.25 -14.40 5.71
C CYS A 163 -4.98 -14.68 4.39
N GLY A 164 -4.43 -15.55 3.52
CA GLY A 164 -4.93 -15.74 2.16
C GLY A 164 -4.79 -14.49 1.28
N SER A 165 -3.82 -13.63 1.57
CA SER A 165 -3.64 -12.31 0.94
C SER A 165 -2.20 -12.12 0.52
N VAL A 166 -1.94 -11.25 -0.47
CA VAL A 166 -0.58 -10.76 -0.71
C VAL A 166 -0.17 -9.86 0.46
N ILE A 167 1.01 -10.07 1.02
CA ILE A 167 1.57 -9.27 2.10
C ILE A 167 2.68 -8.38 1.52
N ALA A 168 2.53 -7.07 1.69
CA ALA A 168 3.55 -6.08 1.33
C ALA A 168 4.11 -5.43 2.59
N ILE A 169 5.35 -5.80 2.95
CA ILE A 169 6.09 -5.21 4.07
C ILE A 169 6.99 -4.12 3.51
N THR A 170 6.79 -2.88 3.93
CA THR A 170 7.58 -1.74 3.44
C THR A 170 8.57 -1.23 4.47
N GLY A 171 9.78 -0.88 4.00
CA GLY A 171 10.88 -0.44 4.84
C GLY A 171 12.12 -0.04 4.05
N ALA A 172 13.31 -0.34 4.57
CA ALA A 172 14.57 -0.12 3.84
C ALA A 172 14.76 -1.14 2.71
N ILE A 173 14.27 -2.36 2.90
CA ILE A 173 14.08 -3.41 1.90
C ILE A 173 12.61 -3.77 1.96
N ASP A 174 11.93 -3.70 0.83
CA ASP A 174 10.51 -4.04 0.76
C ASP A 174 10.36 -5.51 0.37
N LEU A 175 9.37 -6.18 0.99
CA LEU A 175 9.00 -7.55 0.69
C LEU A 175 7.55 -7.60 0.23
N VAL A 176 7.29 -8.22 -0.93
CA VAL A 176 5.92 -8.47 -1.40
C VAL A 176 5.79 -9.97 -1.64
N ALA A 177 4.97 -10.64 -0.84
CA ALA A 177 4.89 -12.09 -0.82
C ALA A 177 3.46 -12.61 -0.92
N ASP A 178 3.30 -13.74 -1.60
CA ASP A 178 2.21 -14.69 -1.39
C ASP A 178 2.75 -15.93 -0.66
N ALA A 179 2.00 -17.02 -0.63
CA ALA A 179 2.41 -18.26 0.05
C ALA A 179 3.64 -18.92 -0.62
N ASP A 180 3.83 -18.72 -1.93
CA ASP A 180 4.79 -19.46 -2.73
C ASP A 180 6.04 -18.65 -3.09
N ALA A 181 5.90 -17.35 -3.34
CA ALA A 181 6.97 -16.49 -3.82
C ALA A 181 7.05 -15.16 -3.06
N CYS A 182 8.23 -14.54 -3.08
CA CYS A 182 8.46 -13.23 -2.50
C CYS A 182 9.32 -12.38 -3.44
N TYR A 183 8.83 -11.18 -3.77
CA TYR A 183 9.62 -10.13 -4.40
C TYR A 183 10.36 -9.35 -3.31
N VAL A 184 11.68 -9.27 -3.45
CA VAL A 184 12.56 -8.44 -2.62
C VAL A 184 12.90 -7.20 -3.43
N ILE A 185 12.48 -6.03 -2.98
CA ILE A 185 12.58 -4.77 -3.71
C ILE A 185 13.48 -3.82 -2.94
N ARG A 186 14.49 -3.26 -3.61
CA ARG A 186 15.49 -2.36 -3.01
C ARG A 186 15.42 -0.94 -3.58
N ASN A 187 14.31 -0.61 -4.24
CA ASN A 187 14.04 0.75 -4.69
C ASN A 187 13.56 1.63 -3.52
N GLY A 188 13.81 2.91 -3.67
CA GLY A 188 13.45 3.91 -2.68
C GLY A 188 14.65 4.54 -2.01
N ARG A 189 14.37 5.53 -1.19
CA ARG A 189 15.36 6.33 -0.48
C ARG A 189 14.91 6.60 0.95
N LYS A 190 15.88 6.67 1.86
CA LYS A 190 15.61 6.96 3.29
C LYS A 190 14.89 8.32 3.49
N GLU A 191 15.14 9.28 2.60
CA GLU A 191 14.53 10.62 2.67
C GLU A 191 13.01 10.59 2.50
N MET A 192 12.44 9.54 1.90
CA MET A 192 10.99 9.35 1.80
C MET A 192 10.32 9.25 3.18
N SER A 193 11.05 8.80 4.22
CA SER A 193 10.53 8.75 5.59
C SER A 193 10.33 10.14 6.23
N SER A 194 10.89 11.20 5.65
CA SER A 194 10.67 12.59 6.09
C SER A 194 9.33 13.18 5.61
N ILE A 195 8.61 12.45 4.77
CA ILE A 195 7.31 12.85 4.22
C ILE A 195 6.23 12.00 4.87
N THR A 196 5.24 12.65 5.51
CA THR A 196 4.09 11.92 6.02
C THR A 196 3.25 11.36 4.87
N GLY A 197 2.84 10.11 4.98
CA GLY A 197 1.86 9.51 4.09
C GLY A 197 2.40 8.88 2.80
N THR A 198 3.72 8.77 2.59
CA THR A 198 4.26 8.02 1.44
C THR A 198 3.74 6.58 1.39
N GLY A 199 3.61 5.95 2.56
CA GLY A 199 2.97 4.63 2.67
C GLY A 199 1.51 4.64 2.28
N CYS A 200 0.72 5.61 2.75
CA CYS A 200 -0.70 5.74 2.40
C CYS A 200 -0.90 6.00 0.89
N GLN A 201 -0.02 6.82 0.29
CA GLN A 201 0.00 7.02 -1.17
C GLN A 201 0.25 5.69 -1.90
N LEU A 202 1.25 4.91 -1.44
CA LEU A 202 1.53 3.60 -2.00
C LEU A 202 0.32 2.67 -1.89
N SER A 203 -0.43 2.68 -0.79
CA SER A 203 -1.62 1.84 -0.63
C SER A 203 -2.70 2.18 -1.66
N GLY A 204 -2.95 3.46 -1.92
CA GLY A 204 -3.84 3.91 -3.00
C GLY A 204 -3.35 3.49 -4.39
N VAL A 205 -2.07 3.72 -4.69
CA VAL A 205 -1.42 3.32 -5.94
C VAL A 205 -1.47 1.79 -6.10
N MET A 206 -1.14 1.02 -5.06
CA MET A 206 -1.19 -0.44 -5.10
C MET A 206 -2.60 -0.96 -5.38
N THR A 207 -3.64 -0.33 -4.83
CA THR A 207 -5.03 -0.69 -5.13
C THR A 207 -5.34 -0.49 -6.61
N ALA A 208 -4.86 0.60 -7.22
CA ALA A 208 -5.01 0.83 -8.67
C ALA A 208 -4.29 -0.23 -9.51
N PHE A 209 -3.05 -0.61 -9.13
CA PHE A 209 -2.31 -1.67 -9.81
C PHE A 209 -3.00 -3.04 -9.69
N LEU A 210 -3.50 -3.38 -8.52
CA LEU A 210 -4.23 -4.63 -8.28
C LEU A 210 -5.54 -4.68 -9.09
N ALA A 211 -6.31 -3.59 -9.11
CA ALA A 211 -7.58 -3.50 -9.83
C ALA A 211 -7.39 -3.59 -11.36
N ALA A 212 -6.32 -2.99 -11.89
CA ALA A 212 -6.01 -3.04 -13.32
C ALA A 212 -5.41 -4.39 -13.78
N ASN A 213 -5.00 -5.26 -12.85
CA ASN A 213 -4.29 -6.49 -13.16
C ASN A 213 -4.90 -7.71 -12.43
N PRO A 214 -6.17 -8.05 -12.69
CA PRO A 214 -6.84 -9.15 -12.02
C PRO A 214 -6.13 -10.49 -12.29
N GLY A 215 -6.03 -11.34 -11.26
CA GLY A 215 -5.34 -12.62 -11.34
C GLY A 215 -3.82 -12.56 -11.19
N HIS A 216 -3.23 -11.36 -11.06
CA HIS A 216 -1.78 -11.17 -10.93
C HIS A 216 -1.42 -10.35 -9.69
N ALA A 217 -2.11 -10.57 -8.56
CA ALA A 217 -2.03 -9.74 -7.37
C ALA A 217 -0.59 -9.57 -6.83
N LEU A 218 0.19 -10.65 -6.76
CA LEU A 218 1.57 -10.60 -6.27
C LEU A 218 2.46 -9.67 -7.12
N ALA A 219 2.44 -9.86 -8.43
CA ALA A 219 3.29 -9.08 -9.34
C ALA A 219 2.79 -7.62 -9.47
N ALA A 220 1.47 -7.39 -9.46
CA ALA A 220 0.88 -6.05 -9.46
C ALA A 220 1.25 -5.26 -8.19
N ALA A 221 1.18 -5.89 -7.02
CA ALA A 221 1.62 -5.27 -5.77
C ALA A 221 3.11 -4.95 -5.77
N ALA A 222 3.96 -5.87 -6.28
CA ALA A 222 5.40 -5.65 -6.42
C ALA A 222 5.71 -4.50 -7.40
N ALA A 223 4.96 -4.40 -8.51
CA ALA A 223 5.10 -3.30 -9.45
C ALA A 223 4.76 -1.94 -8.83
N ALA A 224 3.70 -1.87 -8.02
CA ALA A 224 3.34 -0.65 -7.30
C ALA A 224 4.43 -0.20 -6.31
N VAL A 225 5.00 -1.15 -5.54
CA VAL A 225 6.11 -0.86 -4.61
C VAL A 225 7.34 -0.36 -5.37
N ALA A 226 7.73 -1.05 -6.45
CA ALA A 226 8.87 -0.65 -7.27
C ALA A 226 8.66 0.73 -7.92
N ALA A 227 7.46 1.02 -8.43
CA ALA A 227 7.11 2.31 -9.01
C ALA A 227 7.23 3.44 -8.00
N MET A 228 6.71 3.25 -6.77
CA MET A 228 6.78 4.24 -5.70
C MET A 228 8.21 4.48 -5.24
N GLY A 229 9.00 3.41 -5.05
CA GLY A 229 10.40 3.50 -4.68
C GLY A 229 11.23 4.23 -5.75
N LEU A 230 11.04 3.86 -7.00
CA LEU A 230 11.72 4.50 -8.14
C LEU A 230 11.31 5.97 -8.29
N ALA A 231 10.03 6.31 -8.07
CA ALA A 231 9.58 7.69 -8.06
C ALA A 231 10.29 8.53 -6.98
N GLY A 232 10.52 7.95 -5.78
CA GLY A 232 11.32 8.58 -4.73
C GLY A 232 12.78 8.82 -5.14
N GLU A 233 13.38 7.88 -5.87
CA GLU A 233 14.75 8.02 -6.41
C GLU A 233 14.83 9.12 -7.46
N ILE A 234 13.92 9.10 -8.44
CA ILE A 234 13.81 10.10 -9.50
C ILE A 234 13.57 11.50 -8.92
N ALA A 235 12.64 11.61 -7.97
CA ALA A 235 12.34 12.89 -7.32
C ALA A 235 13.58 13.50 -6.67
N MET A 236 14.43 12.68 -6.04
CA MET A 236 15.65 13.12 -5.39
C MET A 236 16.69 13.68 -6.38
N GLU A 237 16.76 13.16 -7.60
CA GLU A 237 17.68 13.67 -8.65
C GLU A 237 17.42 15.15 -8.98
N TYR A 238 16.19 15.61 -8.77
CA TYR A 238 15.77 17.00 -9.06
C TYR A 238 15.77 17.91 -7.82
N MET A 239 16.12 17.39 -6.64
CA MET A 239 16.22 18.21 -5.43
C MET A 239 17.45 19.13 -5.46
N THR A 240 17.26 20.34 -4.99
CA THR A 240 18.33 21.37 -4.85
C THR A 240 18.57 21.69 -3.38
N GLU A 241 19.65 22.42 -3.05
CA GLU A 241 20.03 22.75 -1.67
C GLU A 241 18.94 23.51 -0.88
N GLY A 242 18.09 24.28 -1.59
CA GLY A 242 16.98 25.02 -0.98
C GLY A 242 15.68 24.26 -0.82
N ASP A 243 15.60 23.02 -1.32
CA ASP A 243 14.37 22.22 -1.32
C ASP A 243 14.24 21.44 0.00
N GLY A 244 13.02 21.38 0.52
CA GLY A 244 12.66 20.61 1.72
C GLY A 244 11.71 19.44 1.42
N ASN A 245 11.16 18.84 2.49
CA ASN A 245 10.27 17.70 2.40
C ASN A 245 8.98 17.99 1.61
N ALA A 246 8.47 19.22 1.63
CA ALA A 246 7.29 19.61 0.85
C ALA A 246 7.56 19.54 -0.66
N THR A 247 8.70 20.06 -1.12
CA THR A 247 9.13 19.97 -2.50
C THR A 247 9.36 18.50 -2.90
N TYR A 248 10.04 17.73 -2.03
CA TYR A 248 10.30 16.32 -2.29
C TYR A 248 8.99 15.52 -2.45
N ARG A 249 8.00 15.75 -1.57
CA ARG A 249 6.66 15.16 -1.70
C ARG A 249 6.04 15.43 -3.07
N ASN A 250 6.03 16.68 -3.50
CA ASN A 250 5.46 17.06 -4.80
C ASN A 250 6.23 16.40 -5.95
N ARG A 251 7.56 16.37 -5.87
CA ARG A 251 8.41 15.74 -6.90
C ARG A 251 8.20 14.22 -6.99
N ILE A 252 7.84 13.54 -5.91
CA ILE A 252 7.47 12.11 -5.94
C ILE A 252 6.19 11.92 -6.76
N ILE A 253 5.17 12.76 -6.54
CA ILE A 253 3.92 12.71 -7.32
C ILE A 253 4.19 13.04 -8.80
N ASP A 254 5.00 14.04 -9.10
CA ASP A 254 5.43 14.37 -10.45
C ASP A 254 6.20 13.21 -11.11
N ALA A 255 7.06 12.54 -10.34
CA ALA A 255 7.81 11.38 -10.83
C ALA A 255 6.90 10.19 -11.15
N LEU A 256 5.87 9.92 -10.31
CA LEU A 256 4.83 8.92 -10.60
C LEU A 256 4.07 9.24 -11.89
N TYR A 257 3.78 10.51 -12.15
CA TYR A 257 3.11 10.95 -13.37
C TYR A 257 3.98 10.71 -14.63
N HIS A 258 5.28 10.97 -14.52
CA HIS A 258 6.21 10.88 -15.66
C HIS A 258 6.90 9.52 -15.80
N ILE A 259 6.77 8.61 -14.83
CA ILE A 259 7.39 7.28 -14.92
C ILE A 259 6.81 6.51 -16.11
N THR A 260 7.67 5.84 -16.87
CA THR A 260 7.28 4.99 -17.99
C THR A 260 7.62 3.53 -17.71
N ALA A 261 6.95 2.61 -18.41
CA ALA A 261 7.27 1.18 -18.36
C ALA A 261 8.77 0.92 -18.64
N GLU A 262 9.34 1.61 -19.62
CA GLU A 262 10.78 1.52 -19.93
C GLU A 262 11.65 1.97 -18.75
N ARG A 263 11.29 3.08 -18.07
CA ARG A 263 12.02 3.59 -16.92
C ARG A 263 11.89 2.67 -15.71
N MET A 264 10.73 2.06 -15.51
CA MET A 264 10.54 1.01 -14.50
C MET A 264 11.48 -0.16 -14.77
N ASN A 265 11.46 -0.72 -15.97
CA ASN A 265 12.27 -1.89 -16.33
C ASN A 265 13.79 -1.66 -16.16
N ARG A 266 14.26 -0.43 -16.40
CA ARG A 266 15.68 -0.06 -16.22
C ARG A 266 16.05 0.25 -14.77
N GLY A 267 15.10 0.73 -13.98
CA GLY A 267 15.34 1.21 -12.61
C GLY A 267 14.97 0.23 -11.52
N GLU A 268 14.18 -0.80 -11.81
CA GLU A 268 13.75 -1.77 -10.81
C GLU A 268 14.91 -2.60 -10.27
N ARG A 269 15.02 -2.68 -8.93
CA ARG A 269 16.01 -3.50 -8.21
C ARG A 269 15.27 -4.59 -7.47
N ILE A 270 14.89 -5.63 -8.21
CA ILE A 270 14.00 -6.69 -7.76
C ILE A 270 14.68 -8.04 -7.85
N GLU A 271 14.48 -8.84 -6.83
CA GLU A 271 14.86 -10.25 -6.76
C GLU A 271 13.63 -11.07 -6.38
N ILE A 272 13.46 -12.24 -6.99
CA ILE A 272 12.36 -13.17 -6.67
C ILE A 272 12.95 -14.35 -5.90
N ARG A 273 12.33 -14.65 -4.76
CA ARG A 273 12.74 -15.73 -3.84
C ARG A 273 11.61 -16.71 -3.58
#